data_6ce10fe514a2d01bf6f6faa0e1ff89db
#
_entry.id   6ce10fe514a2d01bf6f6faa0e1ff89db
#
_cell.length_a   1.000
_cell.length_b   1.000
_cell.length_c   1.000
_cell.angle_alpha   90.00
_cell.angle_beta   90.00
_cell.angle_gamma   90.00
#
_symmetry.space_group_name_H-M   'P 1'
#
loop_
_entity.id
_entity.type
_entity.pdbx_description
1 polymer ?
#
loop_
_entity_poly.entity_id
_entity_poly.type
_entity_poly.pdbx_seq_one_letter_code
_entity_poly.pdbx_strand_id
1 'polypeptide(L)'
;VTIGYNSAYQLTTGTSNVVIGNNAMIAANGGESKNIAIGAGTLAALDNDGDNYNIAIGHNAGNDVTTGEKNILIGGLAGDALTTGDGNVAIGHLALSAEDEHGRNVAVGYQALQVLDAGQEGYNTAVGYVAGKALSDGQGNTYLGAEAGNSATTGDDNVGVGYKALRLLTTGVNNIAIGQMALTTEDTGSKNIAIGDQALRRQDYAGSAYNIAIGDQAGAYVTIGINNTIVGGQAGDALTEGNYNVILGYSAGTALTTGSQNIVAGRQALNTEDTGSRNVAIGDRALYDANYDGSGYNTAIGHDAGDDISSGIQNTVIGGNAAKTNITTGNNNIVIGYNAQAAAADSSNTTVIGTATTTNAVVHGLVKPTNETNANVATALPNNIYVFSDADGATVTLPDSGSGAYIGATIEFIIKTVATSNSHKIILSDTTNEKFVGAVATIDTDNDNAATFYTPATANKAITMNGTTTGIVGSRVRVTNIAADVWSVEGTILHTGNTATPFSNS
;
A
#
# COMPACT_ATOMS: atom_id res chain seq x y z
N VAL A 1 -63.11 9.12 -18.49
CA VAL A 1 -63.14 10.07 -19.62
C VAL A 1 -62.54 9.39 -20.82
N THR A 2 -63.29 9.31 -21.95
CA THR A 2 -62.79 8.73 -23.20
C THR A 2 -62.94 9.76 -24.33
N ILE A 3 -61.85 10.00 -25.09
CA ILE A 3 -61.83 10.95 -26.23
C ILE A 3 -60.92 10.34 -27.32
N GLY A 4 -61.50 10.12 -28.52
CA GLY A 4 -60.72 9.64 -29.67
C GLY A 4 -61.44 8.53 -30.44
N TYR A 5 -60.97 8.26 -31.68
CA TYR A 5 -61.45 7.13 -32.46
C TYR A 5 -61.06 5.82 -31.85
N ASN A 6 -62.00 4.90 -31.61
CA ASN A 6 -61.81 3.60 -30.92
C ASN A 6 -61.20 3.67 -29.53
N SER A 7 -61.24 4.80 -28.82
CA SER A 7 -60.71 4.99 -27.48
C SER A 7 -61.58 4.19 -26.50
N ALA A 8 -60.97 3.17 -25.81
CA ALA A 8 -61.65 2.25 -24.89
C ALA A 8 -63.01 1.73 -25.45
N TYR A 9 -63.06 1.40 -26.73
CA TYR A 9 -64.29 1.08 -27.44
C TYR A 9 -65.05 -0.13 -26.92
N GLN A 10 -64.36 -1.11 -26.39
CA GLN A 10 -64.90 -2.35 -25.88
C GLN A 10 -65.08 -2.35 -24.36
N LEU A 11 -64.63 -1.33 -23.64
CA LEU A 11 -64.68 -1.25 -22.19
C LEU A 11 -66.14 -1.28 -21.69
N THR A 12 -66.49 -2.25 -20.86
CA THR A 12 -67.88 -2.48 -20.40
C THR A 12 -68.16 -2.04 -18.96
N THR A 13 -67.33 -2.46 -18.01
CA THR A 13 -67.54 -2.24 -16.57
C THR A 13 -66.40 -1.47 -15.89
N GLY A 14 -65.30 -1.21 -16.58
CA GLY A 14 -64.13 -0.52 -16.05
C GLY A 14 -64.45 0.91 -15.60
N THR A 15 -63.85 1.31 -14.46
CA THR A 15 -64.11 2.60 -13.84
C THR A 15 -62.81 3.40 -13.61
N SER A 16 -62.99 4.73 -13.44
CA SER A 16 -61.84 5.62 -13.07
C SER A 16 -60.72 5.70 -14.12
N ASN A 17 -61.01 5.44 -15.39
CA ASN A 17 -60.05 5.56 -16.48
C ASN A 17 -60.08 6.98 -17.11
N VAL A 18 -58.92 7.47 -17.55
CA VAL A 18 -58.75 8.61 -18.45
C VAL A 18 -58.12 8.09 -19.74
N VAL A 19 -58.87 8.07 -20.85
CA VAL A 19 -58.42 7.48 -22.12
C VAL A 19 -58.59 8.52 -23.24
N ILE A 20 -57.48 9.03 -23.77
CA ILE A 20 -57.50 10.09 -24.79
C ILE A 20 -56.55 9.70 -25.94
N GLY A 21 -57.04 9.40 -27.09
CA GLY A 21 -56.23 9.09 -28.26
C GLY A 21 -56.85 8.09 -29.22
N ASN A 22 -56.39 8.05 -30.46
CA ASN A 22 -56.81 7.06 -31.43
C ASN A 22 -56.34 5.68 -30.98
N ASN A 23 -57.20 4.67 -30.89
CA ASN A 23 -56.95 3.30 -30.45
C ASN A 23 -56.32 3.19 -29.05
N ALA A 24 -56.45 4.19 -28.19
CA ALA A 24 -55.99 4.06 -26.79
C ALA A 24 -56.89 3.06 -26.05
N MET A 25 -56.30 2.07 -25.35
CA MET A 25 -56.97 0.97 -24.65
C MET A 25 -58.00 0.25 -25.55
N ILE A 26 -57.66 0.01 -26.81
CA ILE A 26 -58.62 -0.56 -27.78
C ILE A 26 -58.99 -2.01 -27.43
N ALA A 27 -58.11 -2.82 -26.86
CA ALA A 27 -58.36 -4.20 -26.46
C ALA A 27 -59.13 -4.32 -25.13
N ALA A 28 -59.13 -3.29 -24.30
CA ALA A 28 -59.81 -3.30 -23.01
C ALA A 28 -61.34 -3.61 -23.20
N ASN A 29 -61.75 -4.80 -22.76
CA ASN A 29 -63.06 -5.32 -23.08
C ASN A 29 -63.95 -5.61 -21.86
N GLY A 30 -63.44 -5.49 -20.65
CA GLY A 30 -64.11 -5.87 -19.41
C GLY A 30 -64.07 -4.80 -18.34
N GLY A 31 -63.40 -5.11 -17.22
CA GLY A 31 -63.38 -4.31 -16.00
C GLY A 31 -62.11 -3.48 -15.75
N GLU A 32 -61.26 -3.32 -16.75
CA GLU A 32 -60.00 -2.57 -16.65
C GLU A 32 -60.22 -1.19 -16.02
N SER A 33 -59.57 -0.93 -14.87
CA SER A 33 -59.88 0.23 -14.04
C SER A 33 -58.63 0.99 -13.62
N LYS A 34 -58.81 2.28 -13.29
CA LYS A 34 -57.78 3.16 -12.72
C LYS A 34 -56.58 3.41 -13.61
N ASN A 35 -56.76 3.40 -14.93
CA ASN A 35 -55.70 3.65 -15.91
C ASN A 35 -55.77 5.09 -16.45
N ILE A 36 -54.58 5.64 -16.79
CA ILE A 36 -54.44 6.88 -17.56
C ILE A 36 -53.74 6.53 -18.86
N ALA A 37 -54.44 6.63 -20.00
CA ALA A 37 -53.91 6.36 -21.33
C ALA A 37 -54.11 7.61 -22.20
N ILE A 38 -53.06 8.39 -22.48
CA ILE A 38 -53.11 9.64 -23.24
C ILE A 38 -52.13 9.59 -24.42
N GLY A 39 -52.65 9.42 -25.62
CA GLY A 39 -51.85 9.29 -26.84
C GLY A 39 -52.41 8.23 -27.78
N ALA A 40 -52.05 8.27 -29.05
CA ALA A 40 -52.46 7.24 -30.00
C ALA A 40 -51.75 5.91 -29.67
N GLY A 41 -52.51 4.79 -29.62
CA GLY A 41 -51.99 3.45 -29.32
C GLY A 41 -51.53 3.23 -27.89
N THR A 42 -51.82 4.12 -26.95
CA THR A 42 -51.43 3.90 -25.54
C THR A 42 -52.21 2.74 -24.92
N LEU A 43 -51.47 1.81 -24.20
CA LEU A 43 -52.09 0.62 -23.57
C LEU A 43 -53.05 -0.11 -24.52
N ALA A 44 -52.70 -0.19 -25.83
CA ALA A 44 -53.62 -0.70 -26.83
C ALA A 44 -53.99 -2.16 -26.62
N ALA A 45 -53.10 -2.98 -26.13
CA ALA A 45 -53.26 -4.41 -25.87
C ALA A 45 -53.80 -4.74 -24.46
N LEU A 46 -54.03 -3.74 -23.58
CA LEU A 46 -54.44 -3.96 -22.18
C LEU A 46 -55.76 -4.74 -22.13
N ASP A 47 -55.74 -5.93 -21.53
CA ASP A 47 -56.86 -6.83 -21.33
C ASP A 47 -56.67 -7.57 -19.98
N ASN A 48 -56.92 -6.88 -18.89
CA ASN A 48 -56.73 -7.35 -17.53
C ASN A 48 -57.81 -6.77 -16.61
N ASP A 49 -58.89 -7.53 -16.41
CA ASP A 49 -59.99 -7.12 -15.57
C ASP A 49 -59.54 -6.72 -14.15
N GLY A 50 -59.91 -5.51 -13.73
CA GLY A 50 -59.62 -5.04 -12.38
C GLY A 50 -58.86 -3.73 -12.30
N ASP A 51 -58.22 -3.48 -11.18
CA ASP A 51 -57.51 -2.22 -10.85
C ASP A 51 -56.06 -2.29 -11.31
N ASN A 52 -55.73 -1.83 -12.52
CA ASN A 52 -54.41 -1.97 -13.10
C ASN A 52 -53.43 -0.85 -12.69
N TYR A 53 -53.92 0.38 -12.44
CA TYR A 53 -53.09 1.52 -12.03
C TYR A 53 -51.96 1.89 -13.00
N ASN A 54 -52.14 1.65 -14.31
CA ASN A 54 -51.15 2.04 -15.30
C ASN A 54 -51.32 3.51 -15.71
N ILE A 55 -50.18 4.21 -15.87
CA ILE A 55 -50.12 5.56 -16.44
C ILE A 55 -49.29 5.50 -17.72
N ALA A 56 -49.94 5.66 -18.90
CA ALA A 56 -49.25 5.70 -20.19
C ALA A 56 -49.58 7.01 -20.92
N ILE A 57 -48.54 7.80 -21.21
CA ILE A 57 -48.70 9.11 -21.88
C ILE A 57 -47.69 9.23 -23.01
N GLY A 58 -48.14 9.24 -24.24
CA GLY A 58 -47.27 9.35 -25.42
C GLY A 58 -47.75 8.44 -26.56
N HIS A 59 -47.25 8.62 -27.78
CA HIS A 59 -47.55 7.73 -28.90
C HIS A 59 -47.00 6.32 -28.60
N ASN A 60 -47.86 5.31 -28.62
CA ASN A 60 -47.58 3.89 -28.35
C ASN A 60 -46.89 3.65 -26.97
N ALA A 61 -47.08 4.49 -25.96
CA ALA A 61 -46.58 4.22 -24.64
C ALA A 61 -47.32 2.98 -24.05
N GLY A 62 -46.54 1.93 -23.69
CA GLY A 62 -47.11 0.65 -23.21
C GLY A 62 -48.06 -0.02 -24.20
N ASN A 63 -47.80 0.08 -25.52
CA ASN A 63 -48.68 -0.44 -26.54
C ASN A 63 -49.07 -1.90 -26.35
N ASP A 64 -48.07 -2.75 -26.02
CA ASP A 64 -48.19 -4.20 -25.92
C ASP A 64 -48.51 -4.69 -24.48
N VAL A 65 -48.72 -3.77 -23.50
CA VAL A 65 -49.12 -4.14 -22.15
C VAL A 65 -50.46 -4.89 -22.20
N THR A 66 -50.39 -6.17 -21.76
CA THR A 66 -51.62 -7.02 -21.69
C THR A 66 -52.13 -7.10 -20.25
N THR A 67 -51.39 -7.70 -19.35
CA THR A 67 -51.79 -7.89 -17.94
C THR A 67 -50.93 -7.13 -16.93
N GLY A 68 -49.86 -6.43 -17.39
CA GLY A 68 -48.98 -5.65 -16.53
C GLY A 68 -49.69 -4.53 -15.75
N GLU A 69 -49.32 -4.38 -14.47
CA GLU A 69 -49.94 -3.44 -13.54
C GLU A 69 -48.93 -2.43 -12.96
N LYS A 70 -49.47 -1.29 -12.50
CA LYS A 70 -48.68 -0.28 -11.73
C LYS A 70 -47.49 0.29 -12.48
N ASN A 71 -47.57 0.34 -13.82
CA ASN A 71 -46.54 0.90 -14.66
C ASN A 71 -46.74 2.39 -14.92
N ILE A 72 -45.64 3.16 -14.94
CA ILE A 72 -45.62 4.58 -15.36
C ILE A 72 -44.80 4.70 -16.64
N LEU A 73 -45.46 4.90 -17.76
CA LEU A 73 -44.89 4.88 -19.11
C LEU A 73 -45.16 6.24 -19.81
N ILE A 74 -44.18 7.14 -19.77
CA ILE A 74 -44.36 8.52 -20.26
C ILE A 74 -43.33 8.85 -21.34
N GLY A 75 -43.75 8.97 -22.57
CA GLY A 75 -42.91 9.24 -23.74
C GLY A 75 -43.34 8.41 -24.93
N GLY A 76 -42.95 8.83 -26.14
CA GLY A 76 -43.21 8.01 -27.34
C GLY A 76 -42.44 6.69 -27.23
N LEU A 77 -43.12 5.56 -27.41
CA LEU A 77 -42.55 4.22 -27.33
C LEU A 77 -41.87 3.91 -25.94
N ALA A 78 -42.39 4.51 -24.86
CA ALA A 78 -41.95 4.16 -23.52
C ALA A 78 -42.57 2.82 -23.09
N GLY A 79 -41.76 1.79 -22.82
CA GLY A 79 -42.23 0.45 -22.46
C GLY A 79 -43.18 -0.15 -23.48
N ASP A 80 -42.96 0.08 -24.75
CA ASP A 80 -43.93 -0.31 -25.82
C ASP A 80 -43.99 -1.81 -26.04
N ALA A 81 -42.90 -2.58 -25.77
CA ALA A 81 -42.87 -4.04 -25.81
C ALA A 81 -43.37 -4.70 -24.52
N LEU A 82 -43.53 -3.96 -23.41
CA LEU A 82 -43.92 -4.51 -22.12
C LEU A 82 -45.28 -5.21 -22.22
N THR A 83 -45.34 -6.46 -21.76
CA THR A 83 -46.53 -7.30 -21.79
C THR A 83 -47.13 -7.56 -20.40
N THR A 84 -46.45 -8.33 -19.57
CA THR A 84 -46.91 -8.76 -18.24
C THR A 84 -46.15 -8.09 -17.09
N GLY A 85 -45.05 -7.38 -17.36
CA GLY A 85 -44.20 -6.80 -16.33
C GLY A 85 -44.90 -5.73 -15.48
N ASP A 86 -44.67 -5.79 -14.16
CA ASP A 86 -45.30 -4.93 -13.16
C ASP A 86 -44.32 -3.89 -12.56
N GLY A 87 -44.86 -2.75 -12.18
CA GLY A 87 -44.16 -1.76 -11.36
C GLY A 87 -42.96 -1.11 -12.02
N ASN A 88 -42.97 -0.99 -13.35
CA ASN A 88 -41.93 -0.29 -14.10
C ASN A 88 -42.19 1.22 -14.18
N VAL A 89 -41.13 2.02 -14.17
CA VAL A 89 -41.16 3.45 -14.45
C VAL A 89 -40.31 3.71 -15.70
N ALA A 90 -40.94 4.00 -16.82
CA ALA A 90 -40.30 4.39 -18.08
C ALA A 90 -40.71 5.82 -18.49
N ILE A 91 -39.79 6.78 -18.35
CA ILE A 91 -40.07 8.19 -18.69
C ILE A 91 -39.02 8.68 -19.68
N GLY A 92 -39.43 8.85 -20.92
CA GLY A 92 -38.59 9.28 -22.04
C GLY A 92 -38.91 8.54 -23.34
N HIS A 93 -38.49 9.10 -24.46
CA HIS A 93 -38.68 8.43 -25.76
C HIS A 93 -37.80 7.15 -25.79
N LEU A 94 -38.41 6.00 -26.11
CA LEU A 94 -37.78 4.68 -26.12
C LEU A 94 -37.15 4.26 -24.76
N ALA A 95 -37.60 4.80 -23.64
CA ALA A 95 -37.20 4.29 -22.32
C ALA A 95 -37.84 2.92 -22.10
N LEU A 96 -37.02 1.90 -21.71
CA LEU A 96 -37.45 0.53 -21.42
C LEU A 96 -38.28 -0.09 -22.57
N SER A 97 -37.86 0.13 -23.83
CA SER A 97 -38.71 -0.22 -24.98
C SER A 97 -38.57 -1.67 -25.43
N ALA A 98 -37.63 -2.47 -24.92
CA ALA A 98 -37.49 -3.89 -25.26
C ALA A 98 -37.96 -4.85 -24.16
N GLU A 99 -38.10 -4.39 -22.91
CA GLU A 99 -38.57 -5.23 -21.79
C GLU A 99 -40.00 -5.70 -22.02
N ASP A 100 -40.23 -7.02 -21.88
CA ASP A 100 -41.56 -7.59 -22.18
C ASP A 100 -42.28 -8.18 -20.94
N GLU A 101 -41.68 -9.08 -20.18
CA GLU A 101 -42.36 -9.85 -19.12
C GLU A 101 -42.03 -9.41 -17.68
N HIS A 102 -40.94 -8.70 -17.47
CA HIS A 102 -40.40 -8.49 -16.12
C HIS A 102 -40.57 -7.03 -15.63
N GLY A 103 -40.43 -6.85 -14.34
CA GLY A 103 -40.78 -5.60 -13.69
C GLY A 103 -39.70 -4.98 -12.83
N ARG A 104 -40.15 -3.93 -12.09
CA ARG A 104 -39.39 -3.25 -11.05
C ARG A 104 -38.14 -2.51 -11.57
N ASN A 105 -38.19 -2.03 -12.80
CA ASN A 105 -37.17 -1.20 -13.40
C ASN A 105 -37.58 0.29 -13.38
N VAL A 106 -36.56 1.17 -13.22
CA VAL A 106 -36.74 2.62 -13.35
C VAL A 106 -35.85 3.12 -14.48
N ALA A 107 -36.46 3.55 -15.59
CA ALA A 107 -35.81 4.10 -16.76
C ALA A 107 -36.29 5.54 -17.00
N VAL A 108 -35.46 6.53 -16.68
CA VAL A 108 -35.83 7.95 -16.87
C VAL A 108 -34.80 8.64 -17.76
N GLY A 109 -35.21 8.96 -18.98
CA GLY A 109 -34.35 9.60 -19.98
C GLY A 109 -34.54 9.03 -21.39
N TYR A 110 -34.04 9.75 -22.40
CA TYR A 110 -34.02 9.28 -23.77
C TYR A 110 -33.23 7.96 -23.86
N GLN A 111 -33.87 6.88 -24.31
CA GLN A 111 -33.29 5.54 -24.47
C GLN A 111 -32.64 4.95 -23.19
N ALA A 112 -33.09 5.35 -22.01
CA ALA A 112 -32.64 4.70 -20.77
C ALA A 112 -33.15 3.24 -20.74
N LEU A 113 -32.28 2.26 -20.46
CA LEU A 113 -32.58 0.81 -20.49
C LEU A 113 -33.27 0.35 -21.77
N GLN A 114 -32.91 0.92 -22.92
CA GLN A 114 -33.64 0.72 -24.18
C GLN A 114 -33.76 -0.73 -24.60
N VAL A 115 -32.70 -1.55 -24.41
CA VAL A 115 -32.65 -2.94 -24.89
C VAL A 115 -32.76 -3.97 -23.77
N LEU A 116 -33.13 -3.53 -22.58
CA LEU A 116 -33.34 -4.45 -21.44
C LEU A 116 -34.46 -5.42 -21.76
N ASP A 117 -34.16 -6.71 -21.65
CA ASP A 117 -35.08 -7.85 -21.77
C ASP A 117 -34.55 -8.93 -20.82
N ALA A 118 -34.72 -8.67 -19.52
CA ALA A 118 -34.17 -9.51 -18.47
C ALA A 118 -35.00 -10.75 -18.30
N GLY A 119 -34.39 -11.94 -18.27
CA GLY A 119 -35.09 -13.21 -18.05
C GLY A 119 -35.70 -13.37 -16.65
N GLN A 120 -35.71 -12.34 -15.83
CA GLN A 120 -36.29 -12.25 -14.48
C GLN A 120 -36.41 -10.77 -14.02
N GLU A 121 -36.96 -10.55 -12.81
CA GLU A 121 -37.13 -9.20 -12.25
C GLU A 121 -35.82 -8.40 -12.26
N GLY A 122 -35.82 -7.24 -12.92
CA GLY A 122 -34.58 -6.52 -13.23
C GLY A 122 -34.00 -5.74 -12.07
N TYR A 123 -34.84 -5.04 -11.27
CA TYR A 123 -34.41 -4.13 -10.19
C TYR A 123 -33.38 -3.07 -10.63
N ASN A 124 -33.37 -2.72 -11.91
CA ASN A 124 -32.45 -1.73 -12.45
C ASN A 124 -32.97 -0.30 -12.28
N THR A 125 -32.10 0.63 -11.99
CA THR A 125 -32.39 2.07 -11.98
C THR A 125 -31.46 2.80 -12.93
N ALA A 126 -32.00 3.36 -14.02
CA ALA A 126 -31.24 4.17 -14.98
C ALA A 126 -31.87 5.52 -15.17
N VAL A 127 -31.16 6.58 -14.81
CA VAL A 127 -31.64 7.96 -14.92
C VAL A 127 -30.63 8.81 -15.69
N GLY A 128 -30.97 9.23 -16.91
CA GLY A 128 -30.08 10.02 -17.74
C GLY A 128 -30.22 9.70 -19.24
N TYR A 129 -29.66 10.55 -20.08
CA TYR A 129 -29.58 10.32 -21.53
C TYR A 129 -28.77 9.04 -21.79
N VAL A 130 -29.34 8.04 -22.42
CA VAL A 130 -28.81 6.72 -22.76
C VAL A 130 -28.16 5.97 -21.57
N ALA A 131 -28.65 6.21 -20.35
CA ALA A 131 -28.18 5.49 -19.17
C ALA A 131 -28.56 3.99 -19.26
N GLY A 132 -27.59 3.09 -19.09
CA GLY A 132 -27.80 1.63 -19.20
C GLY A 132 -28.38 1.19 -20.56
N LYS A 133 -28.16 1.95 -21.62
CA LYS A 133 -28.85 1.73 -22.91
C LYS A 133 -28.69 0.32 -23.48
N ALA A 134 -27.49 -0.25 -23.40
CA ALA A 134 -27.17 -1.57 -23.97
C ALA A 134 -27.41 -2.73 -22.99
N LEU A 135 -27.89 -2.45 -21.77
CA LEU A 135 -28.20 -3.49 -20.79
C LEU A 135 -29.27 -4.42 -21.34
N SER A 136 -28.94 -5.70 -21.49
CA SER A 136 -29.84 -6.71 -22.06
C SER A 136 -30.42 -7.63 -20.99
N ASP A 137 -29.63 -8.15 -20.07
CA ASP A 137 -30.06 -9.16 -19.09
C ASP A 137 -29.50 -8.90 -17.65
N GLY A 138 -28.78 -7.79 -17.45
CA GLY A 138 -28.20 -7.48 -16.14
C GLY A 138 -29.23 -7.01 -15.11
N GLN A 139 -28.97 -7.32 -13.83
CA GLN A 139 -29.88 -7.04 -12.72
C GLN A 139 -29.23 -6.20 -11.63
N GLY A 140 -30.05 -5.55 -10.80
CA GLY A 140 -29.58 -4.82 -9.63
C GLY A 140 -28.70 -3.60 -9.92
N ASN A 141 -28.66 -3.11 -11.16
CA ASN A 141 -27.78 -2.03 -11.55
C ASN A 141 -28.40 -0.66 -11.26
N THR A 142 -27.56 0.29 -10.83
CA THR A 142 -27.92 1.70 -10.66
C THR A 142 -27.04 2.57 -11.56
N TYR A 143 -27.60 3.15 -12.62
CA TYR A 143 -26.94 4.07 -13.54
C TYR A 143 -27.56 5.46 -13.48
N LEU A 144 -26.91 6.42 -12.85
CA LEU A 144 -27.41 7.79 -12.67
C LEU A 144 -26.45 8.80 -13.32
N GLY A 145 -26.82 9.29 -14.48
CA GLY A 145 -26.05 10.25 -15.28
C GLY A 145 -26.13 9.96 -16.78
N ALA A 146 -25.85 10.96 -17.60
CA ALA A 146 -25.80 10.75 -19.04
C ALA A 146 -24.67 9.78 -19.40
N GLU A 147 -24.97 8.80 -20.27
CA GLU A 147 -24.07 7.74 -20.70
C GLU A 147 -23.51 6.84 -19.54
N ALA A 148 -24.06 6.90 -18.32
CA ALA A 148 -23.69 5.98 -17.26
C ALA A 148 -24.09 4.54 -17.62
N GLY A 149 -23.15 3.58 -17.52
CA GLY A 149 -23.38 2.17 -17.88
C GLY A 149 -23.84 1.96 -19.34
N ASN A 150 -23.53 2.89 -20.24
CA ASN A 150 -24.08 2.89 -21.61
C ASN A 150 -23.87 1.57 -22.38
N SER A 151 -22.73 0.92 -22.21
CA SER A 151 -22.35 -0.33 -22.89
C SER A 151 -22.61 -1.59 -22.05
N ALA A 152 -23.14 -1.46 -20.82
CA ALA A 152 -23.47 -2.61 -19.98
C ALA A 152 -24.40 -3.58 -20.74
N THR A 153 -24.14 -4.87 -20.65
CA THR A 153 -24.93 -5.91 -21.29
C THR A 153 -25.54 -6.88 -20.27
N THR A 154 -24.74 -7.68 -19.61
CA THR A 154 -25.19 -8.73 -18.67
C THR A 154 -24.58 -8.59 -17.27
N GLY A 155 -23.88 -7.48 -17.00
CA GLY A 155 -23.26 -7.24 -15.68
C GLY A 155 -24.32 -6.92 -14.62
N ASP A 156 -24.16 -7.50 -13.42
CA ASP A 156 -25.08 -7.35 -12.28
C ASP A 156 -24.47 -6.47 -11.17
N ASP A 157 -25.36 -5.90 -10.35
CA ASP A 157 -25.03 -5.24 -9.10
C ASP A 157 -23.99 -4.09 -9.23
N ASN A 158 -24.02 -3.36 -10.34
CA ASN A 158 -23.14 -2.22 -10.57
C ASN A 158 -23.80 -0.89 -10.19
N VAL A 159 -23.02 0.02 -9.60
CA VAL A 159 -23.40 1.38 -9.28
C VAL A 159 -22.57 2.36 -10.10
N GLY A 160 -23.17 3.01 -11.07
CA GLY A 160 -22.57 4.06 -11.91
C GLY A 160 -23.26 5.40 -11.71
N VAL A 161 -22.65 6.34 -11.00
CA VAL A 161 -23.22 7.67 -10.72
C VAL A 161 -22.30 8.76 -11.25
N GLY A 162 -22.74 9.47 -12.28
CA GLY A 162 -21.99 10.55 -12.93
C GLY A 162 -21.96 10.41 -14.44
N TYR A 163 -21.59 11.49 -15.12
CA TYR A 163 -21.41 11.50 -16.57
C TYR A 163 -20.35 10.48 -17.00
N LYS A 164 -20.74 9.50 -17.82
CA LYS A 164 -19.87 8.43 -18.33
C LYS A 164 -19.27 7.51 -17.26
N ALA A 165 -19.82 7.45 -16.05
CA ALA A 165 -19.41 6.43 -15.09
C ALA A 165 -19.73 5.03 -15.64
N LEU A 166 -18.78 4.06 -15.55
CA LEU A 166 -18.91 2.68 -16.08
C LEU A 166 -19.32 2.64 -17.57
N ARG A 167 -18.91 3.62 -18.36
CA ARG A 167 -19.44 3.79 -19.72
C ARG A 167 -19.22 2.58 -20.62
N LEU A 168 -18.05 1.96 -20.58
CA LEU A 168 -17.67 0.83 -21.44
C LEU A 168 -17.86 -0.54 -20.76
N LEU A 169 -18.30 -0.58 -19.52
CA LEU A 169 -18.58 -1.84 -18.82
C LEU A 169 -19.56 -2.68 -19.64
N THR A 170 -19.23 -3.97 -19.84
CA THR A 170 -20.09 -4.92 -20.56
C THR A 170 -20.66 -5.98 -19.61
N THR A 171 -19.82 -6.87 -19.08
CA THR A 171 -20.22 -8.02 -18.27
C THR A 171 -19.70 -7.97 -16.84
N GLY A 172 -18.92 -6.93 -16.48
CA GLY A 172 -18.39 -6.80 -15.12
C GLY A 172 -19.47 -6.66 -14.06
N VAL A 173 -19.22 -7.22 -12.85
CA VAL A 173 -20.18 -7.24 -11.75
C VAL A 173 -19.64 -6.61 -10.47
N ASN A 174 -20.54 -6.09 -9.63
CA ASN A 174 -20.19 -5.57 -8.31
C ASN A 174 -19.20 -4.39 -8.36
N ASN A 175 -19.26 -3.52 -9.36
CA ASN A 175 -18.46 -2.31 -9.43
C ASN A 175 -19.22 -1.11 -8.87
N ILE A 176 -18.51 -0.23 -8.17
CA ILE A 176 -19.02 1.07 -7.71
C ILE A 176 -18.18 2.17 -8.37
N ALA A 177 -18.81 2.99 -9.20
CA ALA A 177 -18.20 4.13 -9.87
C ALA A 177 -19.01 5.39 -9.62
N ILE A 178 -18.50 6.32 -8.83
CA ILE A 178 -19.17 7.57 -8.49
C ILE A 178 -18.26 8.75 -8.86
N GLY A 179 -18.65 9.50 -9.85
CA GLY A 179 -17.89 10.64 -10.38
C GLY A 179 -17.91 10.69 -11.91
N GLN A 180 -17.58 11.83 -12.46
CA GLN A 180 -17.43 11.96 -13.91
C GLN A 180 -16.32 11.03 -14.40
N MET A 181 -16.61 10.21 -15.39
CA MET A 181 -15.67 9.26 -16.00
C MET A 181 -15.01 8.28 -15.01
N ALA A 182 -15.57 8.05 -13.83
CA ALA A 182 -15.09 7.02 -12.93
C ALA A 182 -15.24 5.64 -13.59
N LEU A 183 -14.16 4.83 -13.60
CA LEU A 183 -14.10 3.47 -14.15
C LEU A 183 -14.64 3.40 -15.61
N THR A 184 -14.26 4.38 -16.43
CA THR A 184 -14.86 4.56 -17.76
C THR A 184 -14.47 3.48 -18.77
N THR A 185 -13.24 2.97 -18.73
CA THR A 185 -12.72 2.02 -19.74
C THR A 185 -12.83 0.56 -19.34
N GLU A 186 -13.21 0.28 -18.10
CA GLU A 186 -13.44 -1.10 -17.66
C GLU A 186 -14.56 -1.74 -18.49
N ASP A 187 -14.28 -2.92 -19.09
CA ASP A 187 -15.24 -3.63 -19.91
C ASP A 187 -15.81 -4.89 -19.23
N THR A 188 -14.98 -5.76 -18.69
CA THR A 188 -15.39 -7.04 -18.09
C THR A 188 -14.96 -7.22 -16.64
N GLY A 189 -14.18 -6.28 -16.09
CA GLY A 189 -13.65 -6.35 -14.74
C GLY A 189 -14.70 -6.11 -13.65
N SER A 190 -14.42 -6.66 -12.49
CA SER A 190 -15.38 -6.74 -11.40
C SER A 190 -14.78 -6.32 -10.06
N LYS A 191 -15.67 -5.93 -9.12
CA LYS A 191 -15.34 -5.68 -7.71
C LYS A 191 -14.37 -4.51 -7.50
N ASN A 192 -14.53 -3.47 -8.30
CA ASN A 192 -13.80 -2.21 -8.16
C ASN A 192 -14.65 -1.15 -7.46
N ILE A 193 -14.01 -0.28 -6.70
CA ILE A 193 -14.62 0.92 -6.12
C ILE A 193 -13.85 2.14 -6.62
N ALA A 194 -14.50 2.98 -7.40
CA ALA A 194 -13.95 4.21 -7.95
C ALA A 194 -14.84 5.40 -7.57
N ILE A 195 -14.38 6.27 -6.67
CA ILE A 195 -15.15 7.43 -6.20
C ILE A 195 -14.33 8.71 -6.40
N GLY A 196 -14.75 9.55 -7.32
CA GLY A 196 -14.07 10.80 -7.70
C GLY A 196 -14.07 10.99 -9.21
N ASP A 197 -13.83 12.24 -9.66
CA ASP A 197 -13.63 12.50 -11.09
C ASP A 197 -12.45 11.68 -11.61
N GLN A 198 -12.67 10.91 -12.67
CA GLN A 198 -11.68 10.07 -13.32
C GLN A 198 -10.97 9.03 -12.41
N ALA A 199 -11.52 8.68 -11.25
CA ALA A 199 -10.97 7.60 -10.42
C ALA A 199 -10.99 6.27 -11.21
N LEU A 200 -9.86 5.53 -11.24
CA LEU A 200 -9.66 4.28 -12.03
C LEU A 200 -10.09 4.42 -13.49
N ARG A 201 -9.92 5.59 -14.09
CA ARG A 201 -10.47 5.87 -15.42
C ARG A 201 -10.02 4.88 -16.50
N ARG A 202 -8.78 4.38 -16.43
CA ARG A 202 -8.18 3.48 -17.42
C ARG A 202 -8.13 2.02 -17.00
N GLN A 203 -8.72 1.67 -15.85
CA GLN A 203 -8.80 0.28 -15.41
C GLN A 203 -9.46 -0.57 -16.51
N ASP A 204 -8.80 -1.69 -16.86
CA ASP A 204 -9.27 -2.64 -17.87
C ASP A 204 -8.63 -4.02 -17.60
N TYR A 205 -9.10 -4.68 -16.54
CA TYR A 205 -8.61 -6.00 -16.13
C TYR A 205 -9.75 -7.02 -16.18
N ALA A 206 -9.64 -8.01 -17.06
CA ALA A 206 -10.68 -9.01 -17.33
C ALA A 206 -10.90 -10.00 -16.18
N GLY A 207 -11.15 -9.51 -14.97
CA GLY A 207 -11.38 -10.32 -13.78
C GLY A 207 -11.74 -9.49 -12.56
N SER A 208 -11.72 -10.10 -11.37
CA SER A 208 -11.93 -9.36 -10.12
C SER A 208 -10.66 -8.62 -9.74
N ALA A 209 -10.61 -7.31 -9.97
CA ALA A 209 -9.41 -6.51 -9.70
C ALA A 209 -9.31 -6.07 -8.22
N TYR A 210 -10.42 -5.92 -7.50
CA TYR A 210 -10.46 -5.50 -6.10
C TYR A 210 -9.72 -4.19 -5.82
N ASN A 211 -9.70 -3.26 -6.79
CA ASN A 211 -9.13 -1.95 -6.58
C ASN A 211 -10.12 -1.02 -5.88
N ILE A 212 -9.62 -0.24 -4.92
CA ILE A 212 -10.35 0.85 -4.27
C ILE A 212 -9.62 2.14 -4.59
N ALA A 213 -10.26 3.08 -5.28
CA ALA A 213 -9.74 4.40 -5.55
C ALA A 213 -10.75 5.49 -5.17
N ILE A 214 -10.36 6.37 -4.25
CA ILE A 214 -11.22 7.44 -3.74
C ILE A 214 -10.47 8.78 -3.81
N GLY A 215 -10.93 9.67 -4.65
CA GLY A 215 -10.35 11.00 -4.86
C GLY A 215 -10.35 11.38 -6.34
N ASP A 216 -10.21 12.67 -6.62
CA ASP A 216 -10.00 13.18 -7.98
C ASP A 216 -8.74 12.54 -8.59
N GLN A 217 -8.90 11.88 -9.74
CA GLN A 217 -7.84 11.17 -10.47
C GLN A 217 -7.08 10.10 -9.66
N ALA A 218 -7.66 9.58 -8.56
CA ALA A 218 -7.06 8.49 -7.80
C ALA A 218 -6.90 7.24 -8.70
N GLY A 219 -5.66 6.77 -8.88
CA GLY A 219 -5.35 5.63 -9.75
C GLY A 219 -5.81 5.80 -11.20
N ALA A 220 -5.86 7.03 -11.74
CA ALA A 220 -6.46 7.32 -13.03
C ALA A 220 -5.88 6.53 -14.22
N TYR A 221 -4.63 6.13 -14.13
CA TYR A 221 -3.92 5.38 -15.18
C TYR A 221 -3.76 3.88 -14.87
N VAL A 222 -4.31 3.38 -13.75
CA VAL A 222 -4.32 1.92 -13.50
C VAL A 222 -4.96 1.24 -14.71
N THR A 223 -4.26 0.24 -15.25
CA THR A 223 -4.74 -0.57 -16.38
C THR A 223 -5.08 -1.99 -15.91
N ILE A 224 -4.08 -2.81 -15.67
CA ILE A 224 -4.25 -4.20 -15.23
C ILE A 224 -3.81 -4.44 -13.78
N GLY A 225 -3.35 -3.40 -13.05
CA GLY A 225 -3.01 -3.50 -11.64
C GLY A 225 -4.19 -3.92 -10.77
N ILE A 226 -3.94 -4.80 -9.79
CA ILE A 226 -4.99 -5.37 -8.93
C ILE A 226 -4.68 -5.21 -7.43
N ASN A 227 -5.72 -5.31 -6.61
CA ASN A 227 -5.61 -5.29 -5.14
C ASN A 227 -4.94 -4.00 -4.59
N ASN A 228 -5.18 -2.86 -5.23
CA ASN A 228 -4.67 -1.58 -4.78
C ASN A 228 -5.74 -0.82 -3.96
N THR A 229 -5.32 -0.17 -2.88
CA THR A 229 -6.13 0.78 -2.11
C THR A 229 -5.52 2.17 -2.27
N ILE A 230 -6.21 3.06 -2.98
CA ILE A 230 -5.71 4.37 -3.39
C ILE A 230 -6.68 5.44 -2.90
N VAL A 231 -6.29 6.29 -1.95
CA VAL A 231 -7.17 7.33 -1.39
C VAL A 231 -6.45 8.68 -1.34
N GLY A 232 -6.99 9.63 -2.06
CA GLY A 232 -6.47 11.00 -2.15
C GLY A 232 -6.49 11.54 -3.57
N GLY A 233 -6.59 12.86 -3.72
CA GLY A 233 -6.49 13.48 -5.04
C GLY A 233 -5.13 13.19 -5.67
N GLN A 234 -5.12 12.72 -6.91
CA GLN A 234 -3.91 12.35 -7.66
C GLN A 234 -3.02 11.29 -6.97
N ALA A 235 -3.56 10.53 -6.02
CA ALA A 235 -2.83 9.42 -5.41
C ALA A 235 -2.65 8.31 -6.45
N GLY A 236 -1.40 7.82 -6.62
CA GLY A 236 -1.08 6.75 -7.55
C GLY A 236 -1.63 6.96 -8.97
N ASP A 237 -1.74 8.21 -9.41
CA ASP A 237 -2.38 8.53 -10.69
C ASP A 237 -1.64 7.94 -11.90
N ALA A 238 -0.31 7.81 -11.87
CA ALA A 238 0.48 7.17 -12.91
C ALA A 238 0.53 5.63 -12.80
N LEU A 239 0.02 5.02 -11.73
CA LEU A 239 0.06 3.56 -11.54
C LEU A 239 -0.62 2.84 -12.72
N THR A 240 0.07 1.86 -13.31
CA THR A 240 -0.45 1.09 -14.46
C THR A 240 -0.67 -0.39 -14.10
N GLU A 241 0.38 -1.11 -13.81
CA GLU A 241 0.38 -2.56 -13.61
C GLU A 241 0.71 -2.97 -12.16
N GLY A 242 1.10 -2.01 -11.31
CA GLY A 242 1.46 -2.28 -9.91
C GLY A 242 0.32 -2.88 -9.10
N ASN A 243 0.66 -3.85 -8.24
CA ASN A 243 -0.31 -4.62 -7.47
C ASN A 243 -0.07 -4.51 -5.96
N TYR A 244 -1.13 -4.72 -5.18
CA TYR A 244 -1.03 -4.79 -3.72
C TYR A 244 -0.46 -3.53 -3.06
N ASN A 245 -0.71 -2.34 -3.64
CA ASN A 245 -0.27 -1.08 -3.05
C ASN A 245 -1.36 -0.49 -2.15
N VAL A 246 -0.95 0.13 -1.04
CA VAL A 246 -1.77 1.00 -0.20
C VAL A 246 -1.22 2.41 -0.34
N ILE A 247 -1.96 3.30 -0.99
CA ILE A 247 -1.53 4.67 -1.32
C ILE A 247 -2.56 5.65 -0.75
N LEU A 248 -2.17 6.40 0.29
CA LEU A 248 -3.06 7.31 1.01
C LEU A 248 -2.46 8.72 1.10
N GLY A 249 -3.11 9.70 0.52
CA GLY A 249 -2.71 11.11 0.60
C GLY A 249 -2.70 11.82 -0.75
N TYR A 250 -2.75 13.15 -0.71
CA TYR A 250 -2.66 13.98 -1.91
C TYR A 250 -1.31 13.77 -2.61
N SER A 251 -1.33 13.44 -3.89
CA SER A 251 -0.16 13.16 -4.72
C SER A 251 0.81 12.13 -4.09
N ALA A 252 0.32 11.19 -3.30
CA ALA A 252 1.13 10.08 -2.80
C ALA A 252 1.40 9.08 -3.93
N GLY A 253 2.65 8.62 -4.10
CA GLY A 253 3.03 7.65 -5.13
C GLY A 253 2.70 8.09 -6.56
N THR A 254 2.78 9.39 -6.85
CA THR A 254 2.31 9.99 -8.12
C THR A 254 3.06 9.43 -9.34
N ALA A 255 4.36 9.19 -9.25
CA ALA A 255 5.14 8.64 -10.35
C ALA A 255 5.09 7.10 -10.45
N LEU A 256 4.56 6.41 -9.44
CA LEU A 256 4.57 4.95 -9.38
C LEU A 256 3.80 4.35 -10.57
N THR A 257 4.45 3.48 -11.34
CA THR A 257 3.89 2.85 -12.55
C THR A 257 3.66 1.35 -12.36
N THR A 258 4.71 0.57 -12.18
CA THR A 258 4.65 -0.90 -12.05
C THR A 258 5.04 -1.39 -10.66
N GLY A 259 5.50 -0.50 -9.78
CA GLY A 259 5.88 -0.84 -8.41
C GLY A 259 4.74 -1.48 -7.62
N SER A 260 5.06 -2.52 -6.84
CA SER A 260 4.07 -3.35 -6.15
C SER A 260 4.39 -3.51 -4.66
N GLN A 261 3.36 -3.82 -3.86
CA GLN A 261 3.53 -4.11 -2.44
C GLN A 261 4.09 -2.92 -1.64
N ASN A 262 3.77 -1.69 -2.04
CA ASN A 262 4.16 -0.49 -1.30
C ASN A 262 3.06 -0.05 -0.33
N ILE A 263 3.47 0.47 0.83
CA ILE A 263 2.60 1.19 1.77
C ILE A 263 3.05 2.65 1.76
N VAL A 264 2.22 3.52 1.22
CA VAL A 264 2.50 4.94 1.02
C VAL A 264 1.41 5.74 1.71
N ALA A 265 1.72 6.48 2.75
CA ALA A 265 0.73 7.26 3.50
C ALA A 265 1.28 8.64 3.89
N GLY A 266 0.80 9.67 3.23
CA GLY A 266 1.23 11.06 3.43
C GLY A 266 1.18 11.86 2.14
N ARG A 267 1.06 13.18 2.26
CA ARG A 267 1.14 14.07 1.09
C ARG A 267 2.52 13.92 0.43
N GLN A 268 2.53 13.61 -0.88
CA GLN A 268 3.76 13.43 -1.67
C GLN A 268 4.74 12.38 -1.11
N ALA A 269 4.30 11.43 -0.30
CA ALA A 269 5.13 10.29 0.08
C ALA A 269 5.41 9.43 -1.16
N LEU A 270 6.65 8.91 -1.31
CA LEU A 270 7.11 8.09 -2.43
C LEU A 270 6.78 8.73 -3.80
N ASN A 271 7.06 10.03 -3.93
CA ASN A 271 6.54 10.84 -5.03
C ASN A 271 7.21 10.57 -6.39
N THR A 272 8.53 10.32 -6.41
CA THR A 272 9.31 10.17 -7.65
C THR A 272 9.59 8.72 -8.04
N GLU A 273 9.26 7.76 -7.17
CA GLU A 273 9.46 6.33 -7.43
C GLU A 273 8.51 5.83 -8.53
N ASP A 274 9.04 5.16 -9.54
CA ASP A 274 8.27 4.68 -10.70
C ASP A 274 8.07 3.14 -10.72
N THR A 275 9.08 2.34 -10.45
CA THR A 275 9.03 0.87 -10.55
C THR A 275 9.33 0.16 -9.23
N GLY A 276 9.78 0.89 -8.21
CA GLY A 276 10.19 0.34 -6.92
C GLY A 276 9.07 -0.31 -6.13
N SER A 277 9.41 -1.41 -5.48
CA SER A 277 8.46 -2.25 -4.76
C SER A 277 8.85 -2.47 -3.30
N ARG A 278 7.88 -2.88 -2.47
CA ARG A 278 8.09 -3.29 -1.08
C ARG A 278 8.65 -2.20 -0.17
N ASN A 279 8.18 -0.97 -0.37
CA ASN A 279 8.53 0.16 0.48
C ASN A 279 7.42 0.48 1.47
N VAL A 280 7.80 1.04 2.61
CA VAL A 280 6.91 1.65 3.58
C VAL A 280 7.31 3.13 3.70
N ALA A 281 6.48 4.02 3.20
CA ALA A 281 6.66 5.48 3.25
C ALA A 281 5.47 6.10 3.98
N ILE A 282 5.63 6.45 5.26
CA ILE A 282 4.56 7.00 6.09
C ILE A 282 4.97 8.35 6.65
N GLY A 283 4.32 9.40 6.18
CA GLY A 283 4.60 10.80 6.53
C GLY A 283 4.59 11.68 5.31
N ASP A 284 4.37 12.98 5.51
CA ASP A 284 4.51 13.98 4.45
C ASP A 284 5.93 13.89 3.88
N ARG A 285 6.05 13.69 2.56
CA ARG A 285 7.31 13.56 1.82
C ARG A 285 8.26 12.44 2.33
N ALA A 286 7.75 11.41 2.98
CA ALA A 286 8.58 10.24 3.30
C ALA A 286 9.02 9.54 2.00
N LEU A 287 10.33 9.26 1.82
CA LEU A 287 10.95 8.72 0.60
C LEU A 287 10.59 9.53 -0.66
N TYR A 288 10.60 10.85 -0.57
CA TYR A 288 10.12 11.72 -1.66
C TYR A 288 10.90 11.53 -2.97
N ASP A 289 12.24 11.52 -2.92
CA ASP A 289 13.13 11.40 -4.07
C ASP A 289 13.55 9.96 -4.42
N ALA A 290 12.91 8.95 -3.79
CA ALA A 290 13.23 7.56 -4.09
C ALA A 290 12.93 7.25 -5.57
N ASN A 291 13.93 6.63 -6.23
CA ASN A 291 13.82 6.17 -7.61
C ASN A 291 14.87 5.09 -7.89
N TYR A 292 14.47 3.84 -7.82
CA TYR A 292 15.34 2.67 -8.06
C TYR A 292 14.54 1.52 -8.70
N ASP A 293 15.20 0.73 -9.50
CA ASP A 293 14.57 -0.45 -10.12
C ASP A 293 14.43 -1.61 -9.12
N GLY A 294 13.25 -2.22 -9.06
CA GLY A 294 13.02 -3.45 -8.34
C GLY A 294 12.61 -3.27 -6.87
N SER A 295 13.07 -4.14 -5.96
CA SER A 295 12.63 -4.15 -4.56
C SER A 295 13.50 -3.27 -3.68
N GLY A 296 12.97 -2.17 -3.19
CA GLY A 296 13.69 -1.24 -2.32
C GLY A 296 13.79 -1.69 -0.86
N TYR A 297 12.74 -2.31 -0.33
CA TYR A 297 12.65 -2.67 1.09
C TYR A 297 12.97 -1.51 2.04
N ASN A 298 12.77 -0.27 1.63
CA ASN A 298 12.94 0.88 2.50
C ASN A 298 11.73 1.04 3.41
N THR A 299 11.99 1.38 4.67
CA THR A 299 10.96 1.77 5.64
C THR A 299 11.28 3.18 6.12
N ALA A 300 10.45 4.15 5.77
CA ALA A 300 10.57 5.53 6.22
C ALA A 300 9.28 5.98 6.91
N ILE A 301 9.38 6.37 8.16
CA ILE A 301 8.24 6.80 8.98
C ILE A 301 8.54 8.15 9.64
N GLY A 302 7.85 9.18 9.20
CA GLY A 302 7.99 10.55 9.69
C GLY A 302 7.95 11.57 8.57
N HIS A 303 7.66 12.82 8.89
CA HIS A 303 7.74 13.95 7.96
C HIS A 303 9.18 14.07 7.42
N ASP A 304 9.35 14.13 6.09
CA ASP A 304 10.64 14.17 5.40
C ASP A 304 11.60 13.02 5.80
N ALA A 305 11.09 11.88 6.29
CA ALA A 305 11.93 10.74 6.60
C ALA A 305 12.50 10.12 5.31
N GLY A 306 13.82 10.10 5.18
CA GLY A 306 14.50 9.60 3.99
C GLY A 306 14.19 10.38 2.70
N ASP A 307 13.90 11.68 2.79
CA ASP A 307 13.48 12.54 1.68
C ASP A 307 14.43 12.43 0.47
N ASP A 308 15.74 12.53 0.69
CA ASP A 308 16.77 12.51 -0.36
C ASP A 308 17.28 11.06 -0.71
N ILE A 309 16.69 10.00 -0.17
CA ILE A 309 17.06 8.63 -0.59
C ILE A 309 16.64 8.47 -2.04
N SER A 310 17.62 8.42 -2.95
CA SER A 310 17.34 8.28 -4.39
C SER A 310 17.45 6.82 -4.83
N SER A 311 18.61 6.19 -4.75
CA SER A 311 18.84 4.81 -5.16
C SER A 311 19.18 3.85 -4.01
N GLY A 312 19.21 4.34 -2.76
CA GLY A 312 19.48 3.51 -1.59
C GLY A 312 18.34 2.53 -1.28
N ILE A 313 18.69 1.29 -0.95
CA ILE A 313 17.73 0.23 -0.65
C ILE A 313 17.95 -0.35 0.76
N GLN A 314 16.93 -1.06 1.29
CA GLN A 314 16.98 -1.75 2.57
C GLN A 314 17.26 -0.82 3.78
N ASN A 315 16.86 0.44 3.70
CA ASN A 315 17.04 1.39 4.78
C ASN A 315 15.81 1.43 5.70
N THR A 316 16.04 1.53 7.01
CA THR A 316 15.02 1.78 8.03
C THR A 316 15.24 3.16 8.62
N VAL A 317 14.31 4.08 8.35
CA VAL A 317 14.39 5.49 8.72
C VAL A 317 13.15 5.87 9.52
N ILE A 318 13.29 6.20 10.79
CA ILE A 318 12.17 6.51 11.67
C ILE A 318 12.40 7.83 12.42
N GLY A 319 11.54 8.80 12.19
CA GLY A 319 11.58 10.11 12.84
C GLY A 319 11.46 11.25 11.84
N GLY A 320 10.92 12.39 12.25
CA GLY A 320 10.84 13.57 11.40
C GLY A 320 12.24 14.02 10.98
N ASN A 321 12.45 14.32 9.68
CA ASN A 321 13.73 14.67 9.06
C ASN A 321 14.86 13.64 9.29
N ALA A 322 14.55 12.41 9.70
CA ALA A 322 15.56 11.36 9.80
C ALA A 322 16.09 11.00 8.41
N ALA A 323 17.40 10.87 8.25
CA ALA A 323 18.09 10.62 6.98
C ALA A 323 17.58 11.53 5.84
N LYS A 324 17.22 12.79 6.16
CA LYS A 324 16.66 13.71 5.17
C LYS A 324 17.66 14.10 4.08
N THR A 325 18.95 14.26 4.44
CA THR A 325 19.96 14.82 3.53
C THR A 325 21.21 13.95 3.35
N ASN A 326 21.39 12.94 4.16
CA ASN A 326 22.66 12.23 4.26
C ASN A 326 22.57 10.72 3.95
N ILE A 327 21.54 10.24 3.29
CA ILE A 327 21.52 8.93 2.64
C ILE A 327 20.87 9.13 1.27
N THR A 328 21.66 9.11 0.21
CA THR A 328 21.14 9.18 -1.17
C THR A 328 21.25 7.82 -1.86
N THR A 329 22.42 7.21 -1.81
CA THR A 329 22.72 5.92 -2.47
C THR A 329 23.06 4.80 -1.50
N GLY A 330 23.18 5.11 -0.20
CA GLY A 330 23.57 4.15 0.84
C GLY A 330 22.49 3.09 1.13
N ASN A 331 22.95 1.87 1.44
CA ASN A 331 22.08 0.72 1.65
C ASN A 331 22.18 0.15 3.07
N ASN A 332 21.11 -0.55 3.49
CA ASN A 332 21.08 -1.32 4.72
C ASN A 332 21.41 -0.48 5.97
N ASN A 333 20.86 0.71 6.06
CA ASN A 333 21.03 1.60 7.21
C ASN A 333 19.82 1.58 8.14
N ILE A 334 20.06 1.83 9.42
CA ILE A 334 19.04 2.06 10.44
C ILE A 334 19.28 3.47 10.99
N VAL A 335 18.34 4.40 10.75
CA VAL A 335 18.41 5.79 11.24
C VAL A 335 17.15 6.11 12.02
N ILE A 336 17.29 6.30 13.33
CA ILE A 336 16.15 6.51 14.22
C ILE A 336 16.34 7.77 15.05
N GLY A 337 15.37 8.67 15.00
CA GLY A 337 15.30 9.89 15.81
C GLY A 337 15.02 11.15 14.97
N TYR A 338 14.45 12.15 15.61
CA TYR A 338 14.23 13.46 14.97
C TYR A 338 15.55 14.07 14.53
N ASN A 339 15.67 14.47 13.26
CA ASN A 339 16.90 14.98 12.63
C ASN A 339 18.13 14.03 12.72
N ALA A 340 17.94 12.74 12.99
CA ALA A 340 19.04 11.79 12.93
C ALA A 340 19.56 11.66 11.49
N GLN A 341 20.89 11.74 11.29
CA GLN A 341 21.50 11.71 9.98
C GLN A 341 22.66 10.69 9.92
N ALA A 342 22.82 9.99 8.80
CA ALA A 342 24.03 9.22 8.54
C ALA A 342 25.25 10.13 8.34
N ALA A 343 26.46 9.56 8.40
CA ALA A 343 27.69 10.35 8.27
C ALA A 343 27.93 10.89 6.86
N ALA A 344 27.50 10.17 5.82
CA ALA A 344 27.68 10.54 4.42
C ALA A 344 26.54 9.99 3.55
N ALA A 345 26.39 10.53 2.35
CA ALA A 345 25.32 10.19 1.39
C ALA A 345 25.36 8.73 0.89
N ASP A 346 26.51 8.13 0.87
CA ASP A 346 26.77 6.74 0.46
C ASP A 346 26.95 5.77 1.64
N SER A 347 26.72 6.26 2.89
CA SER A 347 26.83 5.42 4.09
C SER A 347 25.99 4.15 3.96
N SER A 348 26.61 3.01 4.17
CA SER A 348 25.92 1.72 4.12
C SER A 348 26.24 0.88 5.36
N ASN A 349 25.32 -0.01 5.76
CA ASN A 349 25.45 -0.87 6.92
C ASN A 349 25.69 -0.09 8.24
N THR A 350 25.10 1.10 8.37
CA THR A 350 25.24 1.95 9.55
C THR A 350 23.98 1.94 10.42
N THR A 351 24.17 2.07 11.73
CA THR A 351 23.07 2.28 12.67
C THR A 351 23.28 3.60 13.39
N VAL A 352 22.33 4.51 13.24
CA VAL A 352 22.31 5.82 13.89
C VAL A 352 21.05 5.93 14.74
N ILE A 353 21.20 6.15 16.04
CA ILE A 353 20.09 6.38 16.97
C ILE A 353 20.30 7.75 17.63
N GLY A 354 19.44 8.70 17.29
CA GLY A 354 19.57 10.09 17.74
C GLY A 354 20.51 10.94 16.88
N THR A 355 20.87 12.12 17.39
CA THR A 355 21.75 13.10 16.74
C THR A 355 23.10 13.21 17.47
N ALA A 356 24.05 13.96 16.94
CA ALA A 356 25.31 14.25 17.60
C ALA A 356 25.16 14.92 19.00
N THR A 357 23.99 15.49 19.29
CA THR A 357 23.65 16.10 20.59
C THR A 357 22.90 15.14 21.53
N THR A 358 22.64 13.92 21.11
CA THR A 358 22.00 12.90 21.97
C THR A 358 22.99 12.47 23.06
N THR A 359 22.74 12.86 24.29
CA THR A 359 23.65 12.63 25.42
C THR A 359 23.54 11.22 26.03
N ASN A 360 22.39 10.56 25.87
CA ASN A 360 22.16 9.22 26.40
C ASN A 360 21.33 8.38 25.42
N ALA A 361 21.93 7.40 24.80
CA ALA A 361 21.21 6.31 24.11
C ALA A 361 21.33 5.03 24.94
N VAL A 362 20.26 4.62 25.60
CA VAL A 362 20.24 3.37 26.39
C VAL A 362 19.65 2.27 25.51
N VAL A 363 20.49 1.37 25.06
CA VAL A 363 20.06 0.19 24.32
C VAL A 363 20.19 -1.02 25.26
N HIS A 364 19.07 -1.45 25.84
CA HIS A 364 19.05 -2.63 26.71
C HIS A 364 19.32 -3.90 25.89
N GLY A 365 20.28 -4.72 26.37
CA GLY A 365 20.56 -6.01 25.73
C GLY A 365 21.42 -5.96 24.47
N LEU A 366 22.12 -4.83 24.21
CA LEU A 366 23.12 -4.81 23.15
C LEU A 366 24.25 -5.78 23.50
N VAL A 367 24.22 -6.94 22.88
CA VAL A 367 25.28 -7.94 23.02
C VAL A 367 26.37 -7.59 22.02
N LYS A 368 27.59 -7.32 22.52
CA LYS A 368 28.76 -7.21 21.63
C LYS A 368 28.96 -8.55 20.92
N PRO A 369 29.22 -8.56 19.61
CA PRO A 369 29.57 -9.78 18.91
C PRO A 369 30.72 -10.48 19.64
N THR A 370 30.56 -11.77 19.89
CA THR A 370 31.60 -12.58 20.56
C THR A 370 32.29 -13.46 19.51
N ASN A 371 33.60 -13.27 19.36
CA ASN A 371 34.40 -14.03 18.43
C ASN A 371 35.30 -15.00 19.24
N GLU A 372 34.99 -16.28 19.21
CA GLU A 372 35.95 -17.28 19.73
C GLU A 372 37.12 -17.36 18.75
N THR A 373 38.32 -17.14 19.26
CA THR A 373 39.55 -17.23 18.46
C THR A 373 40.43 -18.38 18.90
N ASN A 374 40.58 -19.32 17.98
CA ASN A 374 41.52 -20.45 18.06
C ASN A 374 42.67 -20.29 17.04
N ALA A 375 42.88 -19.11 16.52
CA ALA A 375 43.93 -18.75 15.59
C ALA A 375 44.25 -17.26 15.71
N ASN A 376 45.31 -16.82 15.04
CA ASN A 376 45.68 -15.41 14.98
C ASN A 376 44.63 -14.59 14.20
N VAL A 377 44.24 -13.45 14.75
CA VAL A 377 43.33 -12.48 14.11
C VAL A 377 44.14 -11.30 13.59
N ALA A 378 44.25 -11.17 12.28
CA ALA A 378 45.09 -10.14 11.65
C ALA A 378 44.67 -8.70 11.99
N THR A 379 43.34 -8.45 12.15
CA THR A 379 42.84 -7.16 12.61
C THR A 379 41.53 -7.36 13.38
N ALA A 380 41.51 -6.89 14.63
CA ALA A 380 40.32 -6.95 15.48
C ALA A 380 39.26 -5.97 14.97
N LEU A 381 38.00 -6.39 15.00
CA LEU A 381 36.87 -5.51 14.69
C LEU A 381 36.51 -4.66 15.92
N PRO A 382 36.31 -3.34 15.77
CA PRO A 382 35.88 -2.47 16.85
C PRO A 382 34.57 -2.93 17.50
N ASN A 383 34.40 -2.66 18.79
CA ASN A 383 33.20 -2.98 19.58
C ASN A 383 32.83 -4.47 19.64
N ASN A 384 33.83 -5.36 19.51
CA ASN A 384 33.69 -6.81 19.63
C ASN A 384 34.29 -7.34 20.93
N ILE A 385 33.85 -8.55 21.29
CA ILE A 385 34.48 -9.35 22.34
C ILE A 385 35.27 -10.48 21.67
N TYR A 386 36.54 -10.64 22.01
CA TYR A 386 37.37 -11.76 21.58
C TYR A 386 37.58 -12.73 22.73
N VAL A 387 37.26 -13.98 22.51
CA VAL A 387 37.42 -15.05 23.50
C VAL A 387 38.57 -15.94 23.06
N PHE A 388 39.69 -15.89 23.77
CA PHE A 388 40.83 -16.76 23.51
C PHE A 388 40.50 -18.20 23.94
N SER A 389 40.36 -19.09 22.98
CA SER A 389 40.02 -20.51 23.18
C SER A 389 41.09 -21.49 22.70
N ASP A 390 42.22 -21.00 22.20
CA ASP A 390 43.33 -21.82 21.68
C ASP A 390 44.39 -22.07 22.76
N ALA A 391 44.70 -23.35 23.04
CA ALA A 391 45.75 -23.73 23.94
C ALA A 391 47.17 -23.48 23.38
N ASP A 392 47.32 -23.33 22.09
CA ASP A 392 48.60 -23.00 21.44
C ASP A 392 48.95 -21.51 21.50
N GLY A 393 47.99 -20.69 21.95
CA GLY A 393 48.10 -19.23 21.99
C GLY A 393 47.66 -18.56 20.70
N ALA A 394 46.94 -17.48 20.82
CA ALA A 394 46.45 -16.69 19.68
C ALA A 394 46.85 -15.22 19.80
N THR A 395 47.18 -14.60 18.68
CA THR A 395 47.51 -13.19 18.62
C THR A 395 46.38 -12.43 17.92
N VAL A 396 45.90 -11.34 18.54
CA VAL A 396 44.94 -10.45 17.99
C VAL A 396 45.58 -9.07 17.78
N THR A 397 45.58 -8.57 16.55
CA THR A 397 46.09 -7.25 16.21
C THR A 397 44.95 -6.22 16.31
N LEU A 398 45.18 -5.12 17.02
CA LEU A 398 44.24 -4.00 17.07
C LEU A 398 44.16 -3.29 15.70
N PRO A 399 43.04 -2.67 15.33
CA PRO A 399 42.97 -1.88 14.11
C PRO A 399 43.88 -0.63 14.19
N ASP A 400 44.41 -0.20 13.04
CA ASP A 400 45.24 1.01 12.96
C ASP A 400 44.42 2.25 13.37
N SER A 401 44.84 2.89 14.45
CA SER A 401 44.12 4.06 15.02
C SER A 401 44.71 5.41 14.59
N GLY A 402 45.72 5.44 13.73
CA GLY A 402 46.45 6.66 13.35
C GLY A 402 45.57 7.72 12.68
N SER A 403 44.52 7.32 11.96
CA SER A 403 43.55 8.24 11.36
C SER A 403 42.52 8.84 12.34
N GLY A 404 42.48 8.35 13.59
CA GLY A 404 41.45 8.67 14.56
C GLY A 404 40.07 8.06 14.26
N ALA A 405 39.94 7.23 13.24
CA ALA A 405 38.66 6.62 12.80
C ALA A 405 37.99 5.75 13.86
N TYR A 406 38.71 5.28 14.84
CA TYR A 406 38.23 4.37 15.89
C TYR A 406 38.09 5.03 17.27
N ILE A 407 38.20 6.34 17.40
CA ILE A 407 38.07 7.03 18.69
C ILE A 407 36.74 6.68 19.35
N GLY A 408 36.78 6.18 20.58
CA GLY A 408 35.63 5.68 21.32
C GLY A 408 35.33 4.19 21.12
N ALA A 409 35.97 3.52 20.15
CA ALA A 409 35.80 2.10 19.93
C ALA A 409 36.42 1.27 21.08
N THR A 410 35.71 0.28 21.54
CA THR A 410 36.12 -0.59 22.67
C THR A 410 36.18 -2.06 22.20
N ILE A 411 37.27 -2.73 22.50
CA ILE A 411 37.45 -4.16 22.23
C ILE A 411 37.75 -4.86 23.57
N GLU A 412 37.05 -5.96 23.83
CA GLU A 412 37.18 -6.71 25.06
C GLU A 412 37.77 -8.09 24.77
N PHE A 413 38.68 -8.55 25.61
CA PHE A 413 39.35 -9.83 25.49
C PHE A 413 39.13 -10.66 26.75
N ILE A 414 38.77 -11.93 26.59
CA ILE A 414 38.47 -12.86 27.67
C ILE A 414 39.26 -14.14 27.42
N ILE A 415 39.96 -14.67 28.47
CA ILE A 415 40.61 -15.96 28.37
C ILE A 415 39.65 -17.07 28.78
N LYS A 416 39.36 -17.97 27.86
CA LYS A 416 38.57 -19.19 28.05
C LYS A 416 39.50 -20.41 28.19
N THR A 417 40.60 -20.42 27.48
CA THR A 417 41.56 -21.50 27.49
C THR A 417 42.95 -20.93 27.77
N VAL A 418 43.67 -21.53 28.70
CA VAL A 418 45.04 -21.12 29.04
C VAL A 418 46.01 -21.53 27.94
N ALA A 419 46.86 -20.60 27.52
CA ALA A 419 47.92 -20.91 26.56
C ALA A 419 49.01 -21.79 27.20
N THR A 420 49.32 -22.90 26.56
CA THR A 420 50.30 -23.89 27.08
C THR A 420 51.62 -23.92 26.31
N SER A 421 51.61 -23.49 25.03
CA SER A 421 52.82 -23.51 24.19
C SER A 421 53.27 -22.09 23.78
N ASN A 422 52.36 -21.22 23.38
CA ASN A 422 52.62 -19.82 23.09
C ASN A 422 51.69 -18.95 23.92
N SER A 423 52.02 -17.68 24.07
CA SER A 423 51.14 -16.75 24.80
C SER A 423 49.98 -16.26 23.95
N HIS A 424 48.83 -16.00 24.58
CA HIS A 424 47.84 -15.12 23.96
C HIS A 424 48.39 -13.70 23.95
N LYS A 425 48.21 -12.98 22.84
CA LYS A 425 48.71 -11.61 22.66
C LYS A 425 47.66 -10.68 22.08
N ILE A 426 47.65 -9.47 22.60
CA ILE A 426 46.94 -8.32 21.99
C ILE A 426 48.05 -7.34 21.55
N ILE A 427 48.18 -7.09 20.25
CA ILE A 427 49.26 -6.26 19.70
C ILE A 427 48.72 -5.02 18.98
N LEU A 428 49.51 -3.94 18.97
CA LEU A 428 49.25 -2.74 18.16
C LEU A 428 49.52 -3.03 16.69
N SER A 429 48.75 -2.41 15.78
CA SER A 429 48.98 -2.54 14.35
C SER A 429 50.19 -1.74 13.87
N ASP A 430 50.36 -0.51 14.38
CA ASP A 430 51.52 0.33 14.14
C ASP A 430 52.42 0.38 15.38
N THR A 431 53.47 -0.38 15.36
CA THR A 431 54.44 -0.42 16.47
C THR A 431 55.35 0.81 16.56
N THR A 432 55.25 1.74 15.61
CA THR A 432 56.05 2.98 15.61
C THR A 432 55.36 4.09 16.36
N ASN A 433 54.13 4.35 16.02
CA ASN A 433 53.37 5.52 16.51
C ASN A 433 52.38 5.16 17.61
N GLU A 434 51.65 4.05 17.47
CA GLU A 434 50.66 3.63 18.47
C GLU A 434 51.24 3.26 19.82
N LYS A 435 50.50 3.53 20.89
CA LYS A 435 50.86 3.22 22.26
C LYS A 435 49.69 2.77 23.11
N PHE A 436 49.95 1.95 24.10
CA PHE A 436 49.03 1.70 25.19
C PHE A 436 49.22 2.72 26.31
N VAL A 437 48.11 3.09 26.97
CA VAL A 437 48.06 3.88 28.20
C VAL A 437 47.05 3.23 29.17
N GLY A 438 47.06 3.60 30.44
CA GLY A 438 46.16 3.01 31.43
C GLY A 438 46.85 2.03 32.38
N ALA A 439 46.12 1.08 32.91
CA ALA A 439 46.65 0.09 33.83
C ALA A 439 45.86 -1.23 33.80
N VAL A 440 46.54 -2.32 34.08
CA VAL A 440 45.98 -3.66 34.27
C VAL A 440 46.30 -4.15 35.67
N ALA A 441 45.30 -4.62 36.40
CA ALA A 441 45.51 -5.33 37.66
C ALA A 441 45.84 -6.79 37.38
N THR A 442 46.88 -7.31 37.99
CA THR A 442 47.12 -8.76 38.04
C THR A 442 46.78 -9.29 39.44
N ILE A 443 46.11 -10.41 39.51
CA ILE A 443 45.68 -11.04 40.78
C ILE A 443 46.23 -12.45 40.86
N ASP A 444 47.00 -12.73 41.91
CA ASP A 444 47.44 -14.07 42.26
C ASP A 444 46.26 -14.86 42.83
N THR A 445 45.96 -16.02 42.28
CA THR A 445 44.79 -16.84 42.64
C THR A 445 45.15 -18.07 43.47
N ASP A 446 46.45 -18.37 43.66
CA ASP A 446 46.90 -19.59 44.34
C ASP A 446 47.62 -19.35 45.67
N ASN A 447 47.93 -18.11 46.03
CA ASN A 447 48.71 -17.84 47.22
C ASN A 447 48.01 -16.87 48.18
N ASP A 448 48.16 -15.60 48.02
CA ASP A 448 47.61 -14.58 48.92
C ASP A 448 46.51 -13.66 48.33
N ASN A 449 46.12 -13.92 47.11
CA ASN A 449 45.22 -13.08 46.30
C ASN A 449 45.67 -11.60 46.16
N ALA A 450 46.99 -11.40 46.22
CA ALA A 450 47.59 -10.08 46.10
C ALA A 450 47.33 -9.49 44.71
N ALA A 451 46.91 -8.23 44.65
CA ALA A 451 46.73 -7.50 43.41
C ALA A 451 47.94 -6.60 43.14
N THR A 452 48.52 -6.70 41.96
CA THR A 452 49.58 -5.82 41.48
C THR A 452 49.10 -5.05 40.25
N PHE A 453 49.35 -3.74 40.21
CA PHE A 453 48.97 -2.90 39.08
C PHE A 453 50.18 -2.66 38.17
N TYR A 454 50.03 -2.91 36.91
CA TYR A 454 51.03 -2.65 35.88
C TYR A 454 50.56 -1.59 34.93
N THR A 455 51.42 -0.62 34.60
CA THR A 455 51.21 0.40 33.58
C THR A 455 52.16 0.15 32.40
N PRO A 456 51.71 0.31 31.16
CA PRO A 456 52.60 0.13 30.01
C PRO A 456 53.65 1.23 29.93
N ALA A 457 54.89 0.84 29.64
CA ALA A 457 55.94 1.76 29.23
C ALA A 457 55.70 2.18 27.75
N THR A 458 56.26 3.30 27.33
CA THR A 458 56.12 3.83 25.95
C THR A 458 56.57 2.81 24.88
N ALA A 459 57.53 1.97 25.23
CA ALA A 459 58.06 0.92 24.34
C ALA A 459 57.16 -0.34 24.26
N ASN A 460 56.21 -0.51 25.17
CA ASN A 460 55.38 -1.72 25.17
C ASN A 460 54.34 -1.67 24.06
N LYS A 461 54.34 -2.65 23.16
CA LYS A 461 53.52 -2.78 21.98
C LYS A 461 52.58 -3.98 22.02
N ALA A 462 52.66 -4.80 23.07
CA ALA A 462 51.83 -5.98 23.25
C ALA A 462 51.39 -6.17 24.71
N ILE A 463 50.20 -6.74 24.88
CA ILE A 463 49.72 -7.33 26.14
C ILE A 463 49.84 -8.84 25.96
N THR A 464 50.66 -9.50 26.81
CA THR A 464 51.00 -10.92 26.71
C THR A 464 50.45 -11.68 27.90
N MET A 465 49.76 -12.77 27.64
CA MET A 465 49.11 -13.63 28.62
C MET A 465 49.61 -15.08 28.41
N ASN A 466 50.55 -15.51 29.23
CA ASN A 466 51.32 -16.77 29.05
C ASN A 466 50.78 -17.98 29.83
N GLY A 467 49.66 -17.81 30.51
CA GLY A 467 48.97 -18.90 31.18
C GLY A 467 49.44 -19.26 32.59
N THR A 468 50.69 -18.92 32.99
CA THR A 468 51.21 -19.20 34.34
C THR A 468 51.46 -17.95 35.15
N THR A 469 52.25 -17.03 34.62
CA THR A 469 52.57 -15.75 35.28
C THR A 469 51.67 -14.61 34.86
N THR A 470 50.90 -14.77 33.78
CA THR A 470 49.91 -13.83 33.31
C THR A 470 48.81 -14.57 32.50
N GLY A 471 47.53 -14.31 32.79
CA GLY A 471 46.41 -14.69 31.94
C GLY A 471 45.93 -16.14 32.00
N ILE A 472 45.41 -16.57 33.15
CA ILE A 472 44.63 -17.81 33.25
C ILE A 472 43.16 -17.57 32.92
N VAL A 473 42.37 -18.66 32.85
CA VAL A 473 40.92 -18.62 32.58
C VAL A 473 40.23 -17.61 33.50
N GLY A 474 39.38 -16.77 32.92
CA GLY A 474 38.67 -15.69 33.61
C GLY A 474 39.38 -14.34 33.55
N SER A 475 40.62 -14.26 33.06
CA SER A 475 41.28 -12.97 32.79
C SER A 475 40.52 -12.19 31.73
N ARG A 476 40.38 -10.89 31.96
CA ARG A 476 39.64 -9.98 31.09
C ARG A 476 40.42 -8.68 30.92
N VAL A 477 40.61 -8.28 29.67
CA VAL A 477 41.27 -7.03 29.30
C VAL A 477 40.34 -6.27 28.32
N ARG A 478 40.20 -5.00 28.57
CA ARG A 478 39.49 -4.07 27.70
C ARG A 478 40.45 -3.02 27.15
N VAL A 479 40.40 -2.78 25.86
CA VAL A 479 41.10 -1.67 25.21
C VAL A 479 40.13 -0.71 24.59
N THR A 480 40.35 0.59 24.72
CA THR A 480 39.52 1.63 24.16
C THR A 480 40.40 2.61 23.40
N ASN A 481 40.11 2.89 22.14
CA ASN A 481 40.78 3.95 21.41
C ASN A 481 40.33 5.31 21.94
N ILE A 482 41.19 6.09 22.54
CA ILE A 482 40.90 7.36 23.19
C ILE A 482 41.40 8.57 22.41
N ALA A 483 42.33 8.38 21.48
CA ALA A 483 42.86 9.38 20.57
C ALA A 483 43.53 8.70 19.38
N ALA A 484 43.89 9.43 18.34
CA ALA A 484 44.77 8.88 17.31
C ALA A 484 46.04 8.32 17.92
N ASP A 485 46.46 7.14 17.50
CA ASP A 485 47.60 6.40 17.98
C ASP A 485 47.60 6.03 19.50
N VAL A 486 46.44 6.14 20.19
CA VAL A 486 46.37 5.91 21.63
C VAL A 486 45.26 4.95 22.03
N TRP A 487 45.63 3.78 22.54
CA TRP A 487 44.73 2.80 23.12
C TRP A 487 44.86 2.80 24.67
N SER A 488 43.76 3.13 25.35
CA SER A 488 43.63 2.96 26.79
C SER A 488 43.38 1.51 27.09
N VAL A 489 44.12 0.95 28.07
CA VAL A 489 43.94 -0.41 28.55
C VAL A 489 43.46 -0.41 30.00
N GLU A 490 42.49 -1.26 30.29
CA GLU A 490 42.01 -1.57 31.63
C GLU A 490 41.69 -3.06 31.73
N GLY A 491 41.70 -3.64 32.91
CA GLY A 491 41.28 -5.03 33.08
C GLY A 491 41.92 -5.72 34.29
N THR A 492 41.54 -7.00 34.41
CA THR A 492 42.06 -7.91 35.44
C THR A 492 42.64 -9.13 34.78
N ILE A 493 43.90 -9.42 35.05
CA ILE A 493 44.60 -10.61 34.58
C ILE A 493 44.84 -11.51 35.80
N LEU A 494 44.26 -12.68 35.79
CA LEU A 494 44.46 -13.70 36.81
C LEU A 494 45.74 -14.51 36.51
N HIS A 495 46.47 -14.95 37.54
CA HIS A 495 47.64 -15.80 37.39
C HIS A 495 47.80 -16.73 38.57
N THR A 496 48.67 -17.74 38.39
CA THR A 496 49.19 -18.63 39.44
C THR A 496 50.70 -18.54 39.42
N GLY A 497 51.35 -18.39 40.58
CA GLY A 497 52.77 -18.25 40.68
C GLY A 497 53.29 -16.80 40.60
N ASN A 498 54.64 -16.62 40.45
CA ASN A 498 55.26 -15.30 40.51
C ASN A 498 54.75 -14.35 39.42
N THR A 499 54.28 -13.15 39.79
CA THR A 499 53.82 -12.09 38.90
C THR A 499 54.90 -11.65 37.93
N ALA A 500 54.52 -11.55 36.64
CA ALA A 500 55.29 -10.89 35.61
C ALA A 500 54.51 -9.76 34.99
N THR A 501 55.16 -8.71 34.46
CA THR A 501 54.47 -7.67 33.73
C THR A 501 53.75 -8.22 32.49
N PRO A 502 52.49 -7.93 32.31
CA PRO A 502 51.76 -8.37 31.12
C PRO A 502 52.12 -7.56 29.86
N PHE A 503 52.88 -6.50 29.97
CA PHE A 503 53.29 -5.63 28.85
C PHE A 503 54.66 -6.06 28.31
N SER A 504 54.77 -6.18 27.00
CA SER A 504 55.98 -6.55 26.28
C SER A 504 56.22 -5.66 25.04
N ASN A 505 57.42 -5.70 24.50
CA ASN A 505 57.82 -4.98 23.30
C ASN A 505 57.50 -5.73 22.01
N SER A 506 56.95 -6.94 22.09
CA SER A 506 56.64 -7.81 20.94
C SER A 506 55.53 -8.79 21.25
#